data_e99e4260d02cf9073ff15149a6991573
#
_entry.id   e99e4260d02cf9073ff15149a6991573
#
_cell.length_a   1.000
_cell.length_b   1.000
_cell.length_c   1.000
_cell.angle_alpha   90.00
_cell.angle_beta   90.00
_cell.angle_gamma   90.00
#
_symmetry.space_group_name_H-M   'P 1'
#
loop_
_entity.id
_entity.type
_entity.pdbx_description
1 polymer ?
#
loop_
_entity_poly.entity_id
_entity_poly.type
_entity_poly.pdbx_seq_one_letter_code
_entity_poly.pdbx_strand_id
1 'polypeptide(L)'
;VRSSAASDVYKRQEALAPKMSAETFEYHYGKHLQTYIDNLNKLIEGTPYAEMPLDEIVRKADGGVFNNAAQMWNHEFFFDELSPKAQTRPTGALLKAIDENFGSFDQLKAQMEKAAAGLFGSGWVWLAEDKSGKLAIVSEQNAGNPLRYGMKPLMCFDVWEHAYYIDYRNRRAD
;
A
#
# COMPACT_ATOMS: atom_id res chain seq x y z
N VAL A 1 2.27 16.54 9.45
CA VAL A 1 2.79 15.43 8.63
C VAL A 1 2.83 15.87 7.17
N ARG A 2 3.92 15.64 6.50
CA ARG A 2 4.10 15.92 5.06
C ARG A 2 4.50 14.64 4.36
N SER A 3 3.90 14.37 3.18
CA SER A 3 4.36 13.30 2.31
C SER A 3 5.76 13.62 1.77
N SER A 4 6.71 12.73 1.96
CA SER A 4 8.10 12.91 1.53
C SER A 4 8.48 12.14 0.27
N ALA A 5 7.73 11.14 -0.09
CA ALA A 5 8.20 10.07 -0.96
C ALA A 5 7.84 10.20 -2.45
N ALA A 6 6.79 10.88 -2.77
CA ALA A 6 6.18 10.76 -4.09
C ALA A 6 6.66 11.77 -5.13
N SER A 7 7.69 12.58 -4.86
CA SER A 7 8.11 13.65 -5.76
C SER A 7 8.62 13.17 -7.12
N ASP A 8 9.25 12.01 -7.19
CA ASP A 8 9.86 11.53 -8.45
C ASP A 8 8.88 10.70 -9.29
N VAL A 9 7.97 9.95 -8.68
CA VAL A 9 6.92 9.22 -9.39
C VAL A 9 5.85 10.17 -9.90
N TYR A 10 5.46 11.19 -9.11
CA TYR A 10 4.52 12.24 -9.54
C TYR A 10 5.01 13.03 -10.75
N LYS A 11 6.31 13.28 -10.87
CA LYS A 11 6.90 13.97 -12.03
C LYS A 11 6.84 13.17 -13.34
N ARG A 12 6.45 11.89 -13.28
CA ARG A 12 6.40 10.97 -14.41
C ARG A 12 5.07 10.23 -14.51
N GLN A 13 3.95 10.95 -14.42
CA GLN A 13 2.59 10.36 -14.43
C GLN A 13 2.34 9.37 -15.59
N GLU A 14 3.01 9.56 -16.73
CA GLU A 14 2.90 8.68 -17.90
C GLU A 14 3.84 7.45 -17.84
N ALA A 15 4.74 7.39 -16.86
CA ALA A 15 5.80 6.38 -16.84
C ALA A 15 5.31 4.95 -16.58
N LEU A 16 4.11 4.79 -16.05
CA LEU A 16 3.48 3.50 -15.77
C LEU A 16 2.46 3.08 -16.83
N ALA A 17 2.20 3.94 -17.82
CA ALA A 17 1.30 3.60 -18.92
C ALA A 17 1.88 2.42 -19.75
N PRO A 18 1.03 1.54 -20.33
CA PRO A 18 -0.44 1.57 -20.28
C PRO A 18 -1.06 0.86 -19.07
N LYS A 19 -0.28 0.35 -18.12
CA LYS A 19 -0.78 -0.44 -16.98
C LYS A 19 -1.52 0.41 -15.95
N MET A 20 -1.04 1.63 -15.72
CA MET A 20 -1.69 2.65 -14.93
C MET A 20 -1.66 3.96 -15.71
N SER A 21 -2.81 4.53 -16.02
CA SER A 21 -2.91 5.77 -16.78
C SER A 21 -2.50 7.00 -15.96
N ALA A 22 -2.12 8.08 -16.66
CA ALA A 22 -1.87 9.36 -16.02
C ALA A 22 -3.12 9.88 -15.27
N GLU A 23 -4.32 9.62 -15.79
CA GLU A 23 -5.58 9.98 -15.15
C GLU A 23 -5.77 9.24 -13.82
N THR A 24 -5.57 7.92 -13.78
CA THR A 24 -5.59 7.16 -12.52
C THR A 24 -4.61 7.74 -11.52
N PHE A 25 -3.40 8.06 -11.97
CA PHE A 25 -2.38 8.62 -11.10
C PHE A 25 -2.75 10.01 -10.55
N GLU A 26 -3.33 10.88 -11.39
CA GLU A 26 -3.79 12.20 -10.97
C GLU A 26 -4.82 12.11 -9.83
N TYR A 27 -5.80 11.22 -9.96
CA TYR A 27 -6.82 11.04 -8.94
C TYR A 27 -6.30 10.29 -7.72
N HIS A 28 -5.60 9.18 -7.92
CA HIS A 28 -5.15 8.31 -6.85
C HIS A 28 -4.10 8.99 -5.96
N TYR A 29 -3.06 9.55 -6.57
CA TYR A 29 -2.02 10.30 -5.88
C TYR A 29 -2.44 11.74 -5.55
N GLY A 30 -2.89 12.48 -6.56
CA GLY A 30 -3.13 13.92 -6.44
C GLY A 30 -4.40 14.29 -5.67
N LYS A 31 -5.38 13.40 -5.55
CA LYS A 31 -6.65 13.66 -4.86
C LYS A 31 -6.86 12.77 -3.64
N HIS A 32 -6.86 11.44 -3.80
CA HIS A 32 -7.11 10.53 -2.67
C HIS A 32 -6.05 10.67 -1.58
N LEU A 33 -4.78 10.49 -1.90
CA LEU A 33 -3.70 10.63 -0.93
C LEU A 33 -3.71 12.02 -0.28
N GLN A 34 -3.84 13.09 -1.07
CA GLN A 34 -3.88 14.46 -0.54
C GLN A 34 -5.05 14.66 0.44
N THR A 35 -6.20 14.10 0.14
CA THR A 35 -7.38 14.18 1.04
C THR A 35 -7.11 13.50 2.38
N TYR A 36 -6.45 12.33 2.38
CA TYR A 36 -6.08 11.66 3.64
C TYR A 36 -5.08 12.48 4.46
N ILE A 37 -4.09 13.10 3.81
CA ILE A 37 -3.13 14.00 4.46
C ILE A 37 -3.85 15.18 5.11
N ASP A 38 -4.71 15.87 4.36
CA ASP A 38 -5.42 17.06 4.83
C ASP A 38 -6.37 16.73 6.00
N ASN A 39 -7.08 15.61 5.91
CA ASN A 39 -7.97 15.15 6.97
C ASN A 39 -7.18 14.72 8.22
N LEU A 40 -6.08 13.99 8.05
CA LEU A 40 -5.22 13.61 9.18
C LEU A 40 -4.73 14.85 9.92
N ASN A 41 -4.17 15.83 9.20
CA ASN A 41 -3.63 17.03 9.80
C ASN A 41 -4.69 17.79 10.62
N LYS A 42 -5.94 17.86 10.11
CA LYS A 42 -7.05 18.47 10.87
C LYS A 42 -7.41 17.68 12.13
N LEU A 43 -7.44 16.34 12.02
CA LEU A 43 -7.84 15.47 13.12
C LEU A 43 -6.82 15.41 14.27
N ILE A 44 -5.53 15.56 13.97
CA ILE A 44 -4.47 15.48 14.98
C ILE A 44 -4.10 16.84 15.59
N GLU A 45 -4.59 17.94 15.03
CA GLU A 45 -4.30 19.29 15.52
C GLU A 45 -4.67 19.42 17.02
N GLY A 46 -3.71 19.87 17.84
CA GLY A 46 -3.88 20.02 19.29
C GLY A 46 -3.98 18.70 20.07
N THR A 47 -3.73 17.56 19.44
CA THR A 47 -3.70 16.25 20.10
C THR A 47 -2.25 15.74 20.29
N PRO A 48 -2.02 14.72 21.12
CA PRO A 48 -0.70 14.09 21.23
C PRO A 48 -0.17 13.48 19.93
N TYR A 49 -1.03 13.19 18.96
CA TYR A 49 -0.65 12.65 17.67
C TYR A 49 0.06 13.67 16.77
N ALA A 50 -0.10 14.98 17.02
CA ALA A 50 0.51 16.03 16.19
C ALA A 50 2.04 15.94 16.09
N GLU A 51 2.67 15.46 17.15
CA GLU A 51 4.13 15.33 17.26
C GLU A 51 4.63 13.89 17.05
N MET A 52 3.73 12.95 16.72
CA MET A 52 4.11 11.55 16.51
C MET A 52 4.51 11.27 15.06
N PRO A 53 5.51 10.39 14.83
CA PRO A 53 5.75 9.82 13.51
C PRO A 53 4.51 9.08 12.98
N LEU A 54 4.32 9.09 11.66
CA LEU A 54 3.13 8.52 11.01
C LEU A 54 2.93 7.03 11.34
N ASP A 55 3.99 6.23 11.32
CA ASP A 55 3.93 4.81 11.66
C ASP A 55 3.50 4.56 13.13
N GLU A 56 3.88 5.44 14.04
CA GLU A 56 3.43 5.38 15.44
C GLU A 56 1.94 5.75 15.57
N ILE A 57 1.46 6.72 14.79
CA ILE A 57 0.02 7.04 14.73
C ILE A 57 -0.75 5.83 14.23
N VAL A 58 -0.29 5.20 13.13
CA VAL A 58 -0.91 3.98 12.57
C VAL A 58 -0.98 2.86 13.60
N ARG A 59 0.06 2.69 14.41
CA ARG A 59 0.10 1.64 15.45
C ARG A 59 -0.85 1.90 16.62
N LYS A 60 -1.08 3.16 16.99
CA LYS A 60 -1.70 3.53 18.28
C LYS A 60 -3.10 4.13 18.15
N ALA A 61 -3.39 4.81 17.05
CA ALA A 61 -4.65 5.50 16.88
C ALA A 61 -5.80 4.56 16.49
N ASP A 62 -7.03 5.01 16.74
CA ASP A 62 -8.25 4.36 16.33
C ASP A 62 -9.19 5.32 15.59
N GLY A 63 -10.29 4.80 15.03
CA GLY A 63 -11.32 5.59 14.37
C GLY A 63 -10.81 6.44 13.21
N GLY A 64 -11.25 7.70 13.14
CA GLY A 64 -10.92 8.61 12.04
C GLY A 64 -9.43 8.94 11.93
N VAL A 65 -8.72 9.06 13.06
CA VAL A 65 -7.27 9.31 13.07
C VAL A 65 -6.54 8.12 12.47
N PHE A 66 -6.85 6.89 12.92
CA PHE A 66 -6.28 5.68 12.32
C PHE A 66 -6.59 5.58 10.83
N ASN A 67 -7.85 5.73 10.43
CA ASN A 67 -8.23 5.57 9.03
C ASN A 67 -7.44 6.50 8.10
N ASN A 68 -7.30 7.78 8.46
CA ASN A 68 -6.57 8.73 7.62
C ASN A 68 -5.05 8.53 7.71
N ALA A 69 -4.51 8.23 8.87
CA ALA A 69 -3.07 7.95 9.04
C ALA A 69 -2.66 6.68 8.30
N ALA A 70 -3.43 5.60 8.43
CA ALA A 70 -3.15 4.35 7.75
C ALA A 70 -3.31 4.49 6.23
N GLN A 71 -4.36 5.15 5.74
CA GLN A 71 -4.52 5.41 4.31
C GLN A 71 -3.38 6.27 3.75
N MET A 72 -2.95 7.32 4.46
CA MET A 72 -1.78 8.09 4.05
C MET A 72 -0.54 7.19 3.95
N TRP A 73 -0.25 6.42 5.01
CA TRP A 73 0.90 5.52 5.06
C TRP A 73 0.86 4.45 3.95
N ASN A 74 -0.31 3.81 3.76
CA ASN A 74 -0.52 2.77 2.75
C ASN A 74 -0.28 3.28 1.33
N HIS A 75 -0.81 4.48 1.02
CA HIS A 75 -0.64 5.09 -0.30
C HIS A 75 0.80 5.54 -0.55
N GLU A 76 1.47 6.14 0.44
CA GLU A 76 2.89 6.49 0.31
C GLU A 76 3.73 5.24 0.04
N PHE A 77 3.52 4.18 0.80
CA PHE A 77 4.21 2.91 0.61
C PHE A 77 3.92 2.29 -0.76
N PHE A 78 2.65 2.27 -1.18
CA PHE A 78 2.23 1.77 -2.48
C PHE A 78 2.89 2.53 -3.64
N PHE A 79 2.91 3.87 -3.59
CA PHE A 79 3.53 4.65 -4.65
C PHE A 79 5.06 4.54 -4.66
N ASP A 80 5.68 4.32 -3.53
CA ASP A 80 7.14 4.13 -3.42
C ASP A 80 7.61 2.80 -4.03
N GLU A 81 6.79 1.76 -4.03
CA GLU A 81 7.15 0.49 -4.65
C GLU A 81 6.97 0.46 -6.18
N LEU A 82 6.28 1.45 -6.77
CA LEU A 82 6.05 1.51 -8.20
C LEU A 82 7.28 2.05 -8.95
N SER A 83 7.69 1.34 -10.00
CA SER A 83 8.82 1.74 -10.84
C SER A 83 8.59 1.38 -12.31
N PRO A 84 8.86 2.32 -13.25
CA PRO A 84 8.82 2.01 -14.69
C PRO A 84 9.95 1.08 -15.13
N LYS A 85 10.95 0.88 -14.28
CA LYS A 85 12.13 0.02 -14.49
C LYS A 85 12.24 -1.06 -13.41
N ALA A 86 11.09 -1.55 -12.93
CA ALA A 86 11.07 -2.59 -11.91
C ALA A 86 11.83 -3.85 -12.37
N GLN A 87 12.54 -4.47 -11.44
CA GLN A 87 13.07 -5.81 -11.65
C GLN A 87 11.91 -6.81 -11.71
N THR A 88 11.98 -7.71 -12.67
CA THR A 88 10.88 -8.68 -12.91
C THR A 88 10.86 -9.84 -11.92
N ARG A 89 11.96 -10.04 -11.16
CA ARG A 89 12.09 -11.10 -10.16
C ARG A 89 12.94 -10.64 -8.98
N PRO A 90 12.60 -11.06 -7.77
CA PRO A 90 13.45 -10.87 -6.60
C PRO A 90 14.75 -11.68 -6.72
N THR A 91 15.78 -11.27 -5.99
CA THR A 91 17.07 -11.92 -5.93
C THR A 91 17.58 -12.01 -4.48
N GLY A 92 18.66 -12.73 -4.27
CA GLY A 92 19.38 -12.78 -2.99
C GLY A 92 18.52 -13.28 -1.82
N ALA A 93 18.62 -12.62 -0.68
CA ALA A 93 17.94 -13.03 0.55
C ALA A 93 16.41 -13.03 0.44
N LEU A 94 15.85 -12.07 -0.32
CA LEU A 94 14.41 -12.00 -0.53
C LEU A 94 13.90 -13.21 -1.31
N LEU A 95 14.56 -13.60 -2.40
CA LEU A 95 14.17 -14.79 -3.17
C LEU A 95 14.22 -16.04 -2.29
N LYS A 96 15.29 -16.20 -1.50
CA LYS A 96 15.44 -17.33 -0.57
C LYS A 96 14.27 -17.38 0.43
N ALA A 97 13.94 -16.26 1.04
CA ALA A 97 12.81 -16.18 1.98
C ALA A 97 11.47 -16.50 1.30
N ILE A 98 11.26 -16.05 0.06
CA ILE A 98 10.08 -16.38 -0.73
C ILE A 98 10.00 -17.89 -0.99
N ASP A 99 11.08 -18.51 -1.44
CA ASP A 99 11.13 -19.95 -1.71
C ASP A 99 10.87 -20.77 -0.44
N GLU A 100 11.42 -20.35 0.70
CA GLU A 100 11.19 -21.00 2.00
C GLU A 100 9.74 -20.91 2.50
N ASN A 101 9.07 -19.76 2.28
CA ASN A 101 7.73 -19.53 2.81
C ASN A 101 6.60 -19.89 1.84
N PHE A 102 6.84 -19.78 0.52
CA PHE A 102 5.80 -19.95 -0.52
C PHE A 102 6.13 -21.02 -1.55
N GLY A 103 7.35 -21.60 -1.52
CA GLY A 103 7.82 -22.62 -2.47
C GLY A 103 8.44 -22.04 -3.73
N SER A 104 7.97 -20.90 -4.23
CA SER A 104 8.57 -20.15 -5.35
C SER A 104 7.99 -18.77 -5.49
N PHE A 105 8.67 -17.90 -6.25
CA PHE A 105 8.14 -16.57 -6.59
C PHE A 105 6.84 -16.64 -7.39
N ASP A 106 6.70 -17.59 -8.30
CA ASP A 106 5.47 -17.73 -9.09
C ASP A 106 4.29 -18.19 -8.21
N GLN A 107 4.54 -19.00 -7.18
CA GLN A 107 3.53 -19.35 -6.18
C GLN A 107 3.17 -18.17 -5.28
N LEU A 108 4.13 -17.35 -4.86
CA LEU A 108 3.84 -16.10 -4.15
C LEU A 108 2.94 -15.20 -4.99
N LYS A 109 3.28 -14.98 -6.28
CA LYS A 109 2.46 -14.17 -7.19
C LYS A 109 1.02 -14.67 -7.24
N ALA A 110 0.84 -15.95 -7.54
CA ALA A 110 -0.49 -16.57 -7.64
C ALA A 110 -1.30 -16.42 -6.33
N GLN A 111 -0.65 -16.54 -5.17
CA GLN A 111 -1.30 -16.36 -3.88
C GLN A 111 -1.67 -14.90 -3.61
N MET A 112 -0.79 -13.94 -3.97
CA MET A 112 -1.07 -12.50 -3.85
C MET A 112 -2.23 -12.08 -4.78
N GLU A 113 -2.21 -12.51 -6.03
CA GLU A 113 -3.29 -12.27 -7.02
C GLU A 113 -4.62 -12.83 -6.52
N LYS A 114 -4.63 -14.07 -6.02
CA LYS A 114 -5.82 -14.68 -5.43
C LYS A 114 -6.34 -13.91 -4.22
N ALA A 115 -5.45 -13.47 -3.34
CA ALA A 115 -5.82 -12.68 -2.16
C ALA A 115 -6.40 -11.32 -2.56
N ALA A 116 -5.80 -10.63 -3.54
CA ALA A 116 -6.24 -9.33 -4.03
C ALA A 116 -7.60 -9.41 -4.73
N ALA A 117 -7.79 -10.37 -5.63
CA ALA A 117 -9.06 -10.58 -6.31
C ALA A 117 -10.18 -11.03 -5.35
N GLY A 118 -9.83 -11.82 -4.33
CA GLY A 118 -10.78 -12.42 -3.39
C GLY A 118 -11.15 -11.53 -2.19
N LEU A 119 -10.47 -10.43 -1.94
CA LEU A 119 -10.81 -9.55 -0.83
C LEU A 119 -12.16 -8.88 -1.08
N PHE A 120 -13.12 -9.12 -0.20
CA PHE A 120 -14.47 -8.56 -0.33
C PHE A 120 -14.49 -7.09 0.08
N GLY A 121 -14.90 -6.22 -0.85
CA GLY A 121 -14.96 -4.77 -0.63
C GLY A 121 -13.63 -4.07 -0.85
N SER A 122 -13.46 -2.96 -0.15
CA SER A 122 -12.25 -2.12 -0.20
C SER A 122 -11.20 -2.60 0.79
N GLY A 123 -9.95 -2.53 0.43
CA GLY A 123 -8.86 -2.91 1.32
C GLY A 123 -7.50 -2.98 0.65
N TRP A 124 -6.59 -3.68 1.32
CA TRP A 124 -5.19 -3.83 0.95
C TRP A 124 -4.75 -5.28 1.11
N VAL A 125 -3.91 -5.74 0.23
CA VAL A 125 -3.24 -7.04 0.36
C VAL A 125 -1.75 -6.81 0.51
N TRP A 126 -1.17 -7.41 1.52
CA TRP A 126 0.21 -7.18 1.95
C TRP A 126 1.04 -8.46 1.85
N LEU A 127 2.28 -8.35 1.41
CA LEU A 127 3.35 -9.24 1.80
C LEU A 127 4.02 -8.62 3.03
N ALA A 128 4.05 -9.32 4.15
CA ALA A 128 4.63 -8.81 5.39
C ALA A 128 5.49 -9.86 6.08
N GLU A 129 6.47 -9.38 6.84
CA GLU A 129 7.39 -10.19 7.64
C GLU A 129 7.02 -10.07 9.12
N ASP A 130 6.88 -11.19 9.81
CA ASP A 130 6.67 -11.22 11.25
C ASP A 130 7.99 -11.08 12.04
N LYS A 131 7.88 -11.00 13.36
CA LYS A 131 9.05 -10.85 14.25
C LYS A 131 10.03 -12.03 14.21
N SER A 132 9.62 -13.17 13.68
CA SER A 132 10.49 -14.35 13.51
C SER A 132 11.18 -14.39 12.16
N GLY A 133 10.92 -13.42 11.28
CA GLY A 133 11.41 -13.38 9.89
C GLY A 133 10.57 -14.20 8.92
N LYS A 134 9.41 -14.71 9.34
CA LYS A 134 8.50 -15.46 8.47
C LYS A 134 7.66 -14.51 7.62
N LEU A 135 7.59 -14.82 6.33
CA LEU A 135 6.74 -14.07 5.38
C LEU A 135 5.30 -14.59 5.38
N ALA A 136 4.35 -13.67 5.29
CA ALA A 136 2.92 -13.97 5.20
C ALA A 136 2.21 -13.01 4.25
N ILE A 137 1.17 -13.51 3.59
CA ILE A 137 0.21 -12.67 2.87
C ILE A 137 -0.90 -12.29 3.84
N VAL A 138 -1.14 -10.99 3.99
CA VAL A 138 -2.13 -10.43 4.92
C VAL A 138 -3.14 -9.63 4.11
N SER A 139 -4.42 -10.00 4.23
CA SER A 139 -5.52 -9.25 3.60
C SER A 139 -6.23 -8.41 4.65
N GLU A 140 -6.30 -7.11 4.42
CA GLU A 140 -6.84 -6.14 5.36
C GLU A 140 -7.97 -5.32 4.72
N GLN A 141 -9.09 -5.21 5.41
CA GLN A 141 -10.19 -4.38 4.96
C GLN A 141 -9.94 -2.89 5.23
N ASN A 142 -10.54 -2.05 4.41
CA ASN A 142 -10.52 -0.58 4.55
C ASN A 142 -9.09 -0.03 4.60
N ALA A 143 -8.68 0.56 5.72
CA ALA A 143 -7.37 1.14 5.95
C ALA A 143 -6.37 0.19 6.64
N GLY A 144 -6.71 -1.11 6.79
CA GLY A 144 -5.92 -2.04 7.58
C GLY A 144 -4.46 -2.12 7.16
N ASN A 145 -3.57 -2.27 8.16
CA ASN A 145 -2.14 -2.23 7.95
C ASN A 145 -1.41 -3.18 8.92
N PRO A 146 -0.49 -4.04 8.43
CA PRO A 146 0.24 -5.02 9.25
C PRO A 146 1.07 -4.42 10.39
N LEU A 147 1.42 -3.13 10.33
CA LEU A 147 2.08 -2.42 11.43
C LEU A 147 1.31 -2.54 12.76
N ARG A 148 -0.03 -2.65 12.71
CA ARG A 148 -0.89 -2.83 13.89
C ARG A 148 -0.58 -4.12 14.64
N TYR A 149 -0.11 -5.13 13.95
CA TYR A 149 0.20 -6.46 14.48
C TYR A 149 1.70 -6.65 14.73
N GLY A 150 2.48 -5.57 14.59
CA GLY A 150 3.92 -5.60 14.76
C GLY A 150 4.67 -6.33 13.63
N MET A 151 4.01 -6.51 12.49
CA MET A 151 4.66 -7.03 11.28
C MET A 151 5.30 -5.89 10.49
N LYS A 152 6.27 -6.24 9.65
CA LYS A 152 6.97 -5.33 8.72
C LYS A 152 6.38 -5.48 7.32
N PRO A 153 5.68 -4.49 6.77
CA PRO A 153 5.24 -4.50 5.39
C PRO A 153 6.43 -4.54 4.42
N LEU A 154 6.34 -5.36 3.38
CA LEU A 154 7.38 -5.50 2.34
C LEU A 154 6.85 -5.11 0.96
N MET A 155 5.56 -5.36 0.69
CA MET A 155 4.88 -5.01 -0.56
C MET A 155 3.38 -4.94 -0.30
N CYS A 156 2.64 -4.15 -1.09
CA CYS A 156 1.19 -4.13 -1.02
C CYS A 156 0.51 -4.00 -2.38
N PHE A 157 -0.78 -4.38 -2.41
CA PHE A 157 -1.72 -4.04 -3.46
C PHE A 157 -2.86 -3.23 -2.88
N ASP A 158 -3.13 -2.08 -3.46
CA ASP A 158 -4.35 -1.33 -3.22
C ASP A 158 -5.49 -1.96 -4.02
N VAL A 159 -6.48 -2.53 -3.34
CA VAL A 159 -7.66 -3.14 -3.97
C VAL A 159 -8.93 -2.32 -3.77
N TRP A 160 -8.82 -1.09 -3.33
CA TRP A 160 -9.89 -0.11 -3.42
C TRP A 160 -10.23 0.18 -4.88
N GLU A 161 -11.47 0.40 -5.20
CA GLU A 161 -11.90 0.70 -6.58
C GLU A 161 -11.21 1.95 -7.14
N HIS A 162 -10.91 2.95 -6.32
CA HIS A 162 -10.19 4.15 -6.76
C HIS A 162 -8.80 3.85 -7.35
N ALA A 163 -8.20 2.72 -6.99
CA ALA A 163 -6.87 2.35 -7.50
C ALA A 163 -6.89 1.84 -8.95
N TYR A 164 -8.03 1.29 -9.40
CA TYR A 164 -8.08 0.60 -10.70
C TYR A 164 -9.29 0.96 -11.58
N TYR A 165 -10.33 1.57 -11.04
CA TYR A 165 -11.62 1.70 -11.73
C TYR A 165 -11.53 2.55 -13.02
N ILE A 166 -10.70 3.57 -13.07
CA ILE A 166 -10.52 4.40 -14.27
C ILE A 166 -10.04 3.56 -15.45
N ASP A 167 -9.02 2.73 -15.24
CA ASP A 167 -8.39 1.94 -16.30
C ASP A 167 -9.10 0.61 -16.56
N TYR A 168 -9.59 -0.04 -15.51
CA TYR A 168 -10.07 -1.43 -15.56
C TYR A 168 -11.56 -1.59 -15.23
N ARG A 169 -12.26 -0.53 -14.78
CA ARG A 169 -13.66 -0.56 -14.34
C ARG A 169 -13.86 -1.61 -13.24
N ASN A 170 -14.78 -2.53 -13.42
CA ASN A 170 -15.09 -3.60 -12.47
C ASN A 170 -14.14 -4.82 -12.57
N ARG A 171 -13.14 -4.77 -13.43
CA ARG A 171 -12.23 -5.90 -13.66
C ARG A 171 -11.01 -5.82 -12.75
N ARG A 172 -11.24 -6.02 -11.45
CA ARG A 172 -10.18 -5.98 -10.41
C ARG A 172 -9.01 -6.92 -10.70
N ALA A 173 -9.26 -8.06 -11.33
CA ALA A 173 -8.25 -9.08 -11.59
C ALA A 173 -7.29 -8.73 -12.75
N ASP A 174 -7.64 -7.76 -13.62
CA ASP A 174 -6.81 -7.35 -14.76
C ASP A 174 -5.68 -6.42 -14.35
#